data_7ef314ee93f31dd59d7acf6969f8af67
#
_entry.id   7ef314ee93f31dd59d7acf6969f8af67
#
_cell.length_a   1.000
_cell.length_b   1.000
_cell.length_c   1.000
_cell.angle_alpha   90.00
_cell.angle_beta   90.00
_cell.angle_gamma   90.00
#
_symmetry.space_group_name_H-M   'P 1'
#
loop_
_entity.id
_entity.type
_entity.pdbx_description
1 polymer ?
#
loop_
_entity_poly.entity_id
_entity_poly.type
_entity_poly.pdbx_seq_one_letter_code
_entity_poly.pdbx_strand_id
1 'polypeptide(L)'
;MYDMNIRLSVIIITWNAQQDIKPCLDSVLEAIVSRATEIIVIDNGSTDKTRDILESYRERINIILLQENNGVAVARNIGMEMAKGEYIWILDVDTIVNREAVDGMLDYLSSNPECGICACRLQSEGGEIQDSCRRLPYLKYKIRNLLLGKTGKSTFTKKLNDKIKKQNEEQFYHKELSEGKPFEAEYLIGACQMFRKTIFDEVGFLDEKIFYGPEDADFCLRVYKKGYKIVCLPSLHIIHHYNRISNKKIFSRMSFRHLKGLLYFYSKHKIFFNLFKYG
;
A
#
# COMPACT_ATOMS: atom_id res chain seq x y z
N MET A 1 0.94 -26.60 -25.96
CA MET A 1 0.39 -25.59 -25.01
C MET A 1 1.55 -24.70 -24.64
N TYR A 2 1.65 -23.51 -25.20
CA TYR A 2 2.72 -22.57 -24.85
C TYR A 2 2.48 -22.15 -23.40
N ASP A 3 3.39 -22.57 -22.52
CA ASP A 3 3.49 -22.06 -21.15
C ASP A 3 3.90 -20.59 -21.28
N MET A 4 2.92 -19.70 -21.40
CA MET A 4 3.18 -18.26 -21.42
C MET A 4 3.71 -17.88 -20.04
N ASN A 5 5.01 -17.66 -19.95
CA ASN A 5 5.66 -17.25 -18.70
C ASN A 5 5.03 -15.93 -18.25
N ILE A 6 4.13 -15.98 -17.26
CA ILE A 6 3.44 -14.79 -16.76
C ILE A 6 4.47 -13.87 -16.14
N ARG A 7 4.57 -12.64 -16.66
CA ARG A 7 5.54 -11.66 -16.18
C ARG A 7 5.05 -10.89 -14.97
N LEU A 8 3.74 -10.56 -14.91
CA LEU A 8 3.16 -9.74 -13.86
C LEU A 8 1.89 -10.37 -13.29
N SER A 9 1.77 -10.47 -11.98
CA SER A 9 0.51 -10.76 -11.28
C SER A 9 0.04 -9.51 -10.55
N VAL A 10 -1.12 -8.98 -10.95
CA VAL A 10 -1.79 -7.86 -10.27
C VAL A 10 -2.72 -8.43 -9.22
N ILE A 11 -2.51 -8.09 -7.96
CA ILE A 11 -3.31 -8.55 -6.82
C ILE A 11 -4.14 -7.39 -6.30
N ILE A 12 -5.45 -7.52 -6.40
CA ILE A 12 -6.41 -6.51 -5.92
C ILE A 12 -7.25 -7.13 -4.82
N ILE A 13 -7.34 -6.46 -3.68
CA ILE A 13 -8.28 -6.84 -2.63
C ILE A 13 -9.47 -5.88 -2.64
N THR A 14 -10.66 -6.42 -2.42
CA THR A 14 -11.88 -5.62 -2.37
C THR A 14 -12.77 -5.99 -1.19
N TRP A 15 -13.47 -5.02 -0.65
CA TRP A 15 -14.48 -5.20 0.41
C TRP A 15 -15.48 -4.05 0.39
N ASN A 16 -16.73 -4.34 -0.05
CA ASN A 16 -17.79 -3.35 -0.21
C ASN A 16 -17.35 -2.12 -1.03
N ALA A 17 -16.82 -2.38 -2.21
CA ALA A 17 -16.25 -1.39 -3.12
C ALA A 17 -17.00 -1.32 -4.46
N GLN A 18 -18.34 -1.42 -4.44
CA GLN A 18 -19.18 -1.43 -5.64
C GLN A 18 -18.99 -0.20 -6.55
N GLN A 19 -18.50 0.92 -6.02
CA GLN A 19 -18.26 2.14 -6.79
C GLN A 19 -16.85 2.17 -7.42
N ASP A 20 -15.86 1.53 -6.78
CA ASP A 20 -14.46 1.62 -7.13
C ASP A 20 -13.98 0.44 -7.99
N ILE A 21 -14.57 -0.76 -7.80
CA ILE A 21 -14.07 -2.00 -8.42
C ILE A 21 -14.10 -1.96 -9.95
N LYS A 22 -15.18 -1.42 -10.57
CA LYS A 22 -15.30 -1.37 -12.01
C LYS A 22 -14.27 -0.40 -12.64
N PRO A 23 -14.17 0.88 -12.22
CA PRO A 23 -13.13 1.79 -12.73
C PRO A 23 -11.72 1.26 -12.56
N CYS A 24 -11.42 0.64 -11.42
CA CYS A 24 -10.11 0.03 -11.15
C CYS A 24 -9.80 -1.07 -12.17
N LEU A 25 -10.69 -2.06 -12.32
CA LEU A 25 -10.48 -3.18 -13.24
C LEU A 25 -10.37 -2.73 -14.68
N ASP A 26 -11.22 -1.80 -15.13
CA ASP A 26 -11.16 -1.27 -16.49
C ASP A 26 -9.81 -0.60 -16.75
N SER A 27 -9.32 0.21 -15.84
CA SER A 27 -8.01 0.89 -15.97
C SER A 27 -6.83 -0.10 -15.98
N VAL A 28 -6.88 -1.14 -15.11
CA VAL A 28 -5.85 -2.18 -15.08
C VAL A 28 -5.84 -2.95 -16.40
N LEU A 29 -6.99 -3.40 -16.86
CA LEU A 29 -7.11 -4.16 -18.11
C LEU A 29 -6.65 -3.36 -19.33
N GLU A 30 -6.88 -2.06 -19.36
CA GLU A 30 -6.38 -1.14 -20.40
C GLU A 30 -4.86 -0.97 -20.32
N ALA A 31 -4.33 -0.78 -19.10
CA ALA A 31 -2.91 -0.57 -18.89
C ALA A 31 -2.03 -1.78 -19.24
N ILE A 32 -2.56 -3.00 -19.09
CA ILE A 32 -1.81 -4.26 -19.31
C ILE A 32 -2.04 -4.90 -20.69
N VAL A 33 -2.76 -4.26 -21.59
CA VAL A 33 -3.00 -4.79 -22.95
C VAL A 33 -1.67 -5.21 -23.59
N SER A 34 -1.64 -6.43 -24.18
CA SER A 34 -0.47 -7.05 -24.82
C SER A 34 0.64 -7.58 -23.89
N ARG A 35 0.40 -7.79 -22.61
CA ARG A 35 1.37 -8.36 -21.67
C ARG A 35 0.97 -9.75 -21.21
N ALA A 36 1.97 -10.56 -20.88
CA ALA A 36 1.77 -11.80 -20.12
C ALA A 36 1.48 -11.44 -18.65
N THR A 37 0.23 -11.07 -18.37
CA THR A 37 -0.22 -10.58 -17.05
C THR A 37 -1.48 -11.34 -16.64
N GLU A 38 -1.56 -11.68 -15.36
CA GLU A 38 -2.78 -12.14 -14.71
C GLU A 38 -3.29 -11.11 -13.70
N ILE A 39 -4.59 -11.05 -13.50
CA ILE A 39 -5.23 -10.25 -12.47
C ILE A 39 -5.90 -11.22 -11.51
N ILE A 40 -5.61 -11.08 -10.22
CA ILE A 40 -6.15 -11.89 -9.14
C ILE A 40 -6.89 -10.94 -8.20
N VAL A 41 -8.20 -11.11 -8.11
CA VAL A 41 -9.06 -10.28 -7.23
C VAL A 41 -9.56 -11.12 -6.08
N ILE A 42 -9.31 -10.66 -4.87
CA ILE A 42 -9.80 -11.29 -3.65
C ILE A 42 -10.92 -10.43 -3.07
N ASP A 43 -12.14 -10.93 -3.17
CA ASP A 43 -13.28 -10.33 -2.47
C ASP A 43 -13.27 -10.78 -1.02
N ASN A 44 -12.97 -9.86 -0.12
CA ASN A 44 -12.79 -10.11 1.30
C ASN A 44 -14.12 -10.07 2.08
N GLY A 45 -15.14 -10.77 1.57
CA GLY A 45 -16.44 -10.89 2.21
C GLY A 45 -17.37 -9.69 1.96
N SER A 46 -17.47 -9.19 0.74
CA SER A 46 -18.41 -8.11 0.38
C SER A 46 -19.87 -8.54 0.50
N THR A 47 -20.71 -7.59 0.90
CA THR A 47 -22.16 -7.76 1.07
C THR A 47 -22.98 -6.78 0.21
N ASP A 48 -22.31 -5.91 -0.54
CA ASP A 48 -22.89 -5.01 -1.53
C ASP A 48 -22.82 -5.62 -2.95
N LYS A 49 -23.02 -4.80 -3.98
CA LYS A 49 -22.98 -5.24 -5.38
C LYS A 49 -21.58 -5.53 -5.93
N THR A 50 -20.52 -5.49 -5.12
CA THR A 50 -19.14 -5.76 -5.56
C THR A 50 -19.02 -7.11 -6.26
N ARG A 51 -19.64 -8.16 -5.70
CA ARG A 51 -19.60 -9.51 -6.24
C ARG A 51 -20.30 -9.64 -7.60
N ASP A 52 -21.44 -8.97 -7.75
CA ASP A 52 -22.19 -8.96 -9.03
C ASP A 52 -21.34 -8.31 -10.13
N ILE A 53 -20.63 -7.23 -9.79
CA ILE A 53 -19.73 -6.55 -10.72
C ILE A 53 -18.56 -7.47 -11.08
N LEU A 54 -17.91 -8.11 -10.10
CA LEU A 54 -16.80 -9.03 -10.33
C LEU A 54 -17.17 -10.17 -11.27
N GLU A 55 -18.40 -10.70 -11.15
CA GLU A 55 -18.89 -11.78 -12.03
C GLU A 55 -18.83 -11.40 -13.50
N SER A 56 -19.08 -10.13 -13.86
CA SER A 56 -18.98 -9.65 -15.24
C SER A 56 -17.54 -9.65 -15.82
N TYR A 57 -16.52 -9.84 -14.99
CA TYR A 57 -15.10 -9.92 -15.37
C TYR A 57 -14.55 -11.35 -15.32
N ARG A 58 -15.33 -12.37 -14.95
CA ARG A 58 -14.89 -13.75 -14.67
C ARG A 58 -14.04 -14.39 -15.79
N GLU A 59 -14.30 -14.06 -17.02
CA GLU A 59 -13.52 -14.58 -18.16
C GLU A 59 -12.14 -13.94 -18.34
N ARG A 60 -11.90 -12.81 -17.65
CA ARG A 60 -10.71 -11.98 -17.84
C ARG A 60 -9.79 -11.93 -16.61
N ILE A 61 -10.31 -12.31 -15.44
CA ILE A 61 -9.62 -12.21 -14.16
C ILE A 61 -9.85 -13.45 -13.30
N ASN A 62 -8.93 -13.74 -12.39
CA ASN A 62 -9.09 -14.77 -11.37
C ASN A 62 -9.81 -14.17 -10.15
N ILE A 63 -10.96 -14.71 -9.77
CA ILE A 63 -11.77 -14.21 -8.65
C ILE A 63 -11.81 -15.22 -7.51
N ILE A 64 -11.48 -14.77 -6.30
CA ILE A 64 -11.59 -15.53 -5.07
C ILE A 64 -12.59 -14.80 -4.15
N LEU A 65 -13.65 -15.51 -3.73
CA LEU A 65 -14.69 -14.96 -2.86
C LEU A 65 -14.53 -15.54 -1.45
N LEU A 66 -14.14 -14.71 -0.48
CA LEU A 66 -14.08 -15.10 0.92
C LEU A 66 -15.47 -14.95 1.58
N GLN A 67 -15.74 -15.76 2.60
CA GLN A 67 -17.03 -15.72 3.30
C GLN A 67 -17.16 -14.47 4.18
N GLU A 68 -16.05 -13.99 4.76
CA GLU A 68 -16.01 -12.86 5.68
C GLU A 68 -14.72 -12.05 5.50
N ASN A 69 -14.68 -10.86 6.11
CA ASN A 69 -13.50 -10.00 6.10
C ASN A 69 -12.43 -10.51 7.08
N ASN A 70 -11.40 -11.15 6.53
CA ASN A 70 -10.26 -11.70 7.26
C ASN A 70 -9.10 -10.72 7.46
N GLY A 71 -9.25 -9.47 7.02
CA GLY A 71 -8.22 -8.44 7.07
C GLY A 71 -7.39 -8.37 5.79
N VAL A 72 -6.58 -7.32 5.71
CA VAL A 72 -5.83 -6.97 4.49
C VAL A 72 -4.71 -7.97 4.23
N ALA A 73 -3.94 -8.33 5.27
CA ALA A 73 -2.79 -9.24 5.12
C ALA A 73 -3.22 -10.62 4.61
N VAL A 74 -4.26 -11.23 5.21
CA VAL A 74 -4.76 -12.55 4.79
C VAL A 74 -5.23 -12.51 3.33
N ALA A 75 -6.04 -11.51 2.97
CA ALA A 75 -6.56 -11.42 1.61
C ALA A 75 -5.44 -11.23 0.56
N ARG A 76 -4.44 -10.37 0.84
CA ARG A 76 -3.29 -10.19 -0.05
C ARG A 76 -2.43 -11.45 -0.15
N ASN A 77 -2.21 -12.15 0.96
CA ASN A 77 -1.43 -13.40 0.98
C ASN A 77 -2.06 -14.47 0.09
N ILE A 78 -3.37 -14.66 0.14
CA ILE A 78 -4.08 -15.58 -0.75
C ILE A 78 -3.78 -15.24 -2.22
N GLY A 79 -3.82 -13.96 -2.58
CA GLY A 79 -3.48 -13.53 -3.95
C GLY A 79 -2.00 -13.78 -4.29
N MET A 80 -1.08 -13.52 -3.36
CA MET A 80 0.36 -13.74 -3.56
C MET A 80 0.71 -15.23 -3.70
N GLU A 81 0.05 -16.12 -2.95
CA GLU A 81 0.23 -17.56 -3.07
C GLU A 81 -0.21 -18.09 -4.44
N MET A 82 -1.27 -17.52 -5.01
CA MET A 82 -1.79 -17.91 -6.32
C MET A 82 -0.99 -17.33 -7.48
N ALA A 83 -0.25 -16.25 -7.25
CA ALA A 83 0.46 -15.51 -8.26
C ALA A 83 1.53 -16.34 -8.98
N LYS A 84 1.52 -16.30 -10.31
CA LYS A 84 2.47 -17.01 -11.19
C LYS A 84 3.49 -16.07 -11.82
N GLY A 85 3.27 -14.76 -11.75
CA GLY A 85 4.12 -13.74 -12.35
C GLY A 85 5.49 -13.64 -11.68
N GLU A 86 6.49 -13.29 -12.47
CA GLU A 86 7.83 -12.94 -11.97
C GLU A 86 7.78 -11.71 -11.05
N TYR A 87 6.90 -10.77 -11.38
CA TYR A 87 6.63 -9.59 -10.58
C TYR A 87 5.23 -9.65 -9.99
N ILE A 88 5.11 -9.15 -8.77
CA ILE A 88 3.85 -9.01 -8.03
C ILE A 88 3.54 -7.53 -7.91
N TRP A 89 2.32 -7.14 -8.21
CA TRP A 89 1.81 -5.80 -7.97
C TRP A 89 0.60 -5.83 -7.04
N ILE A 90 0.80 -5.43 -5.81
CA ILE A 90 -0.29 -5.18 -4.85
C ILE A 90 -0.90 -3.83 -5.19
N LEU A 91 -2.22 -3.80 -5.37
CA LEU A 91 -2.98 -2.62 -5.77
C LEU A 91 -4.28 -2.53 -4.97
N ASP A 92 -4.61 -1.35 -4.45
CA ASP A 92 -5.92 -1.13 -3.81
C ASP A 92 -7.02 -0.89 -4.86
N VAL A 93 -8.23 -1.31 -4.52
CA VAL A 93 -9.40 -1.27 -5.42
C VAL A 93 -9.86 0.15 -5.79
N ASP A 94 -9.49 1.16 -5.00
CA ASP A 94 -9.82 2.57 -5.23
C ASP A 94 -8.73 3.33 -6.01
N THR A 95 -8.03 2.63 -6.91
CA THR A 95 -7.01 3.20 -7.80
C THR A 95 -7.43 3.17 -9.27
N ILE A 96 -6.96 4.16 -10.03
CA ILE A 96 -7.02 4.21 -11.49
C ILE A 96 -5.60 4.26 -12.01
N VAL A 97 -5.22 3.25 -12.77
CA VAL A 97 -3.85 3.07 -13.25
C VAL A 97 -3.68 3.48 -14.71
N ASN A 98 -2.45 3.67 -15.14
CA ASN A 98 -2.09 3.92 -16.53
C ASN A 98 -0.89 3.06 -16.95
N ARG A 99 -0.72 2.89 -18.25
CA ARG A 99 0.33 2.07 -18.84
C ARG A 99 1.73 2.55 -18.46
N GLU A 100 1.96 3.85 -18.43
CA GLU A 100 3.26 4.44 -18.13
C GLU A 100 3.74 4.05 -16.73
N ALA A 101 2.86 4.06 -15.74
CA ALA A 101 3.18 3.64 -14.38
C ALA A 101 3.52 2.14 -14.31
N VAL A 102 2.76 1.29 -15.01
CA VAL A 102 3.03 -0.17 -15.06
C VAL A 102 4.39 -0.44 -15.69
N ASP A 103 4.64 0.14 -16.88
CA ASP A 103 5.87 -0.05 -17.63
C ASP A 103 7.07 0.45 -16.85
N GLY A 104 7.00 1.69 -16.36
CA GLY A 104 8.10 2.31 -15.66
C GLY A 104 8.48 1.61 -14.35
N MET A 105 7.51 1.07 -13.60
CA MET A 105 7.81 0.27 -12.40
C MET A 105 8.45 -1.07 -12.76
N LEU A 106 7.97 -1.78 -13.79
CA LEU A 106 8.57 -3.02 -14.26
C LEU A 106 9.99 -2.81 -14.78
N ASP A 107 10.22 -1.77 -15.59
CA ASP A 107 11.52 -1.44 -16.14
C ASP A 107 12.50 -1.04 -15.04
N TYR A 108 12.03 -0.28 -14.05
CA TYR A 108 12.87 0.07 -12.90
C TYR A 108 13.30 -1.17 -12.12
N LEU A 109 12.38 -2.05 -11.76
CA LEU A 109 12.69 -3.29 -11.05
C LEU A 109 13.63 -4.17 -11.86
N SER A 110 13.41 -4.33 -13.18
CA SER A 110 14.26 -5.17 -14.02
C SER A 110 15.70 -4.65 -14.11
N SER A 111 15.88 -3.32 -14.08
CA SER A 111 17.18 -2.66 -14.20
C SER A 111 17.89 -2.46 -12.86
N ASN A 112 17.21 -2.62 -11.72
CA ASN A 112 17.75 -2.34 -10.38
C ASN A 112 17.54 -3.55 -9.46
N PRO A 113 18.45 -4.56 -9.49
CA PRO A 113 18.31 -5.77 -8.68
C PRO A 113 18.27 -5.51 -7.17
N GLU A 114 18.91 -4.44 -6.70
CA GLU A 114 18.91 -4.02 -5.30
C GLU A 114 17.56 -3.43 -4.84
N CYS A 115 16.66 -3.06 -5.77
CA CYS A 115 15.33 -2.59 -5.43
C CYS A 115 14.45 -3.79 -5.07
N GLY A 116 14.05 -3.90 -3.81
CA GLY A 116 13.14 -4.92 -3.32
C GLY A 116 11.68 -4.60 -3.63
N ILE A 117 11.27 -3.37 -3.34
CA ILE A 117 9.89 -2.88 -3.57
C ILE A 117 9.97 -1.50 -4.22
N CYS A 118 9.17 -1.27 -5.26
CA CYS A 118 8.93 0.08 -5.75
C CYS A 118 7.43 0.43 -5.76
N ALA A 119 7.14 1.72 -5.78
CA ALA A 119 5.82 2.29 -6.02
C ALA A 119 5.92 3.58 -6.82
N CYS A 120 4.88 3.90 -7.58
CA CYS A 120 4.72 5.21 -8.17
C CYS A 120 4.07 6.19 -7.18
N ARG A 121 4.04 7.47 -7.53
CA ARG A 121 3.33 8.51 -6.79
C ARG A 121 1.82 8.28 -6.84
N LEU A 122 1.15 8.42 -5.71
CA LEU A 122 -0.30 8.46 -5.64
C LEU A 122 -0.77 9.92 -5.65
N GLN A 123 -1.84 10.20 -6.39
CA GLN A 123 -2.46 11.52 -6.44
C GLN A 123 -3.97 11.42 -6.54
N SER A 124 -4.68 12.50 -6.14
CA SER A 124 -6.11 12.63 -6.38
C SER A 124 -6.42 12.88 -7.86
N GLU A 125 -7.68 12.79 -8.27
CA GLU A 125 -8.11 13.21 -9.62
C GLU A 125 -7.75 14.67 -9.92
N GLY A 126 -7.75 15.53 -8.89
CA GLY A 126 -7.34 16.94 -9.00
C GLY A 126 -5.82 17.15 -9.08
N GLY A 127 -5.01 16.07 -9.07
CA GLY A 127 -3.54 16.15 -9.14
C GLY A 127 -2.86 16.42 -7.79
N GLU A 128 -3.59 16.41 -6.67
CA GLU A 128 -3.01 16.61 -5.34
C GLU A 128 -2.20 15.37 -4.95
N ILE A 129 -0.93 15.57 -4.62
CA ILE A 129 0.00 14.50 -4.23
C ILE A 129 -0.41 13.95 -2.86
N GLN A 130 -0.47 12.63 -2.75
CA GLN A 130 -0.78 11.93 -1.50
C GLN A 130 0.49 11.44 -0.79
N ASP A 131 0.42 11.40 0.54
CA ASP A 131 1.50 10.91 1.40
C ASP A 131 1.60 9.37 1.35
N SER A 132 2.03 8.83 0.22
CA SER A 132 2.15 7.40 -0.04
C SER A 132 3.49 6.81 0.36
N CYS A 133 4.54 7.65 0.35
CA CYS A 133 5.89 7.29 0.76
C CYS A 133 6.15 7.89 2.16
N ARG A 134 6.55 7.06 3.11
CA ARG A 134 6.57 7.46 4.52
C ARG A 134 7.79 6.93 5.24
N ARG A 135 8.14 7.58 6.37
CA ARG A 135 8.97 6.98 7.41
C ARG A 135 8.13 6.02 8.22
N LEU A 136 8.77 4.98 8.77
CA LEU A 136 8.10 3.99 9.61
C LEU A 136 7.22 4.65 10.68
N PRO A 137 6.12 4.00 11.10
CA PRO A 137 5.16 4.58 12.03
C PRO A 137 5.72 4.66 13.45
N TYR A 138 6.82 5.38 13.65
CA TYR A 138 7.45 5.56 14.96
C TYR A 138 6.48 6.11 16.00
N LEU A 139 6.61 5.65 17.24
CA LEU A 139 5.73 6.05 18.34
C LEU A 139 5.68 7.57 18.54
N LYS A 140 6.79 8.28 18.29
CA LYS A 140 6.84 9.75 18.36
C LYS A 140 5.80 10.44 17.50
N TYR A 141 5.52 9.94 16.27
CA TYR A 141 4.50 10.50 15.38
C TYR A 141 3.10 10.27 15.92
N LYS A 142 2.83 9.10 16.50
CA LYS A 142 1.53 8.77 17.09
C LYS A 142 1.25 9.61 18.34
N ILE A 143 2.26 9.81 19.21
CA ILE A 143 2.16 10.68 20.39
C ILE A 143 1.91 12.13 19.97
N ARG A 144 2.65 12.65 18.99
CA ARG A 144 2.46 14.01 18.45
C ARG A 144 1.05 14.22 17.88
N ASN A 145 0.53 13.27 17.11
CA ASN A 145 -0.83 13.31 16.58
C ASN A 145 -1.89 13.32 17.70
N LEU A 146 -1.69 12.55 18.77
CA LEU A 146 -2.58 12.55 19.92
C LEU A 146 -2.57 13.90 20.68
N LEU A 147 -1.40 14.56 20.75
CA LEU A 147 -1.27 15.88 21.38
C LEU A 147 -1.96 16.97 20.57
N LEU A 148 -1.87 16.92 19.22
CA LEU A 148 -2.55 17.87 18.32
C LEU A 148 -4.07 17.88 18.50
N GLY A 149 -4.69 16.75 18.80
CA GLY A 149 -6.15 16.64 19.01
C GLY A 149 -6.65 17.20 20.35
N LYS A 150 -5.77 17.52 21.31
CA LYS A 150 -6.16 17.88 22.69
C LYS A 150 -5.94 19.36 23.05
N THR A 151 -5.41 20.17 22.15
CA THR A 151 -4.99 21.54 22.49
C THR A 151 -6.09 22.56 22.23
N GLY A 152 -6.38 23.37 23.22
CA GLY A 152 -7.42 24.40 23.21
C GLY A 152 -7.09 25.64 22.34
N LYS A 153 -8.02 26.64 22.32
CA LYS A 153 -7.99 27.82 21.43
C LYS A 153 -7.00 28.94 21.82
N SER A 154 -6.08 28.73 22.77
CA SER A 154 -5.12 29.74 23.22
C SER A 154 -4.01 30.00 22.20
N THR A 155 -3.47 31.22 22.12
CA THR A 155 -2.37 31.63 21.22
C THR A 155 -1.08 30.84 21.49
N PHE A 156 -0.82 30.47 22.72
CA PHE A 156 0.32 29.62 23.09
C PHE A 156 0.15 28.20 22.55
N THR A 157 -1.07 27.67 22.65
CA THR A 157 -1.40 26.33 22.12
C THR A 157 -1.36 26.30 20.60
N LYS A 158 -1.66 27.41 19.90
CA LYS A 158 -1.51 27.52 18.45
C LYS A 158 -0.06 27.39 18.02
N LYS A 159 0.88 28.15 18.64
CA LYS A 159 2.32 28.04 18.33
C LYS A 159 2.89 26.64 18.60
N LEU A 160 2.43 26.01 19.70
CA LEU A 160 2.84 24.63 20.02
C LEU A 160 2.32 23.65 18.98
N ASN A 161 1.06 23.80 18.56
CA ASN A 161 0.45 22.96 17.51
C ASN A 161 1.18 23.12 16.18
N ASP A 162 1.50 24.34 15.77
CA ASP A 162 2.22 24.59 14.52
C ASP A 162 3.62 23.94 14.56
N LYS A 163 4.32 24.02 15.70
CA LYS A 163 5.60 23.32 15.90
C LYS A 163 5.46 21.81 15.81
N ILE A 164 4.46 21.22 16.50
CA ILE A 164 4.21 19.78 16.45
C ILE A 164 3.80 19.36 15.04
N LYS A 165 2.96 20.12 14.36
CA LYS A 165 2.56 19.88 12.98
C LYS A 165 3.78 19.84 12.06
N LYS A 166 4.63 20.87 12.10
CA LYS A 166 5.87 20.94 11.33
C LYS A 166 6.79 19.74 11.60
N GLN A 167 6.92 19.33 12.86
CA GLN A 167 7.70 18.13 13.21
C GLN A 167 7.06 16.82 12.77
N ASN A 168 5.73 16.78 12.59
CA ASN A 168 5.03 15.61 12.04
C ASN A 168 5.18 15.49 10.52
N GLU A 169 5.38 16.61 9.81
CA GLU A 169 5.67 16.60 8.36
C GLU A 169 6.95 15.81 8.05
N GLU A 170 7.89 15.69 9.03
CA GLU A 170 9.10 14.85 8.86
C GLU A 170 8.81 13.39 8.56
N GLN A 171 7.59 12.88 8.84
CA GLN A 171 7.21 11.50 8.53
C GLN A 171 6.94 11.27 7.03
N PHE A 172 6.84 12.34 6.24
CA PHE A 172 6.51 12.30 4.81
C PHE A 172 7.67 12.81 3.97
N TYR A 173 7.72 12.39 2.74
CA TYR A 173 8.75 12.75 1.75
C TYR A 173 8.20 13.76 0.73
N HIS A 174 7.58 14.85 1.22
CA HIS A 174 6.95 15.88 0.36
C HIS A 174 7.90 16.49 -0.65
N LYS A 175 9.14 16.78 -0.23
CA LYS A 175 10.16 17.38 -1.08
C LYS A 175 10.56 16.42 -2.19
N GLU A 176 10.92 15.19 -1.82
CA GLU A 176 11.35 14.14 -2.75
C GLU A 176 10.24 13.78 -3.74
N LEU A 177 8.98 13.72 -3.29
CA LEU A 177 7.81 13.48 -4.15
C LEU A 177 7.61 14.60 -5.19
N SER A 178 7.96 15.86 -4.86
CA SER A 178 7.84 16.99 -5.77
C SER A 178 9.03 17.11 -6.74
N GLU A 179 10.20 16.58 -6.40
CA GLU A 179 11.41 16.63 -7.25
C GLU A 179 11.35 15.69 -8.46
N GLY A 180 10.47 14.70 -8.46
CA GLY A 180 10.26 13.78 -9.58
C GLY A 180 11.36 12.75 -9.81
N LYS A 181 12.39 12.68 -8.94
CA LYS A 181 13.49 11.71 -9.04
C LYS A 181 13.23 10.49 -8.15
N PRO A 182 13.64 9.28 -8.55
CA PRO A 182 13.59 8.12 -7.68
C PRO A 182 14.29 8.37 -6.34
N PHE A 183 13.67 7.96 -5.23
CA PHE A 183 14.27 8.09 -3.90
C PHE A 183 13.92 6.90 -3.01
N GLU A 184 14.75 6.65 -1.99
CA GLU A 184 14.54 5.61 -1.00
C GLU A 184 13.60 6.10 0.11
N ALA A 185 12.53 5.34 0.37
CA ALA A 185 11.61 5.56 1.48
C ALA A 185 11.75 4.47 2.54
N GLU A 186 11.34 4.73 3.77
CA GLU A 186 11.34 3.66 4.80
C GLU A 186 10.18 2.68 4.59
N TYR A 187 9.03 3.13 4.11
CA TYR A 187 7.98 2.26 3.56
C TYR A 187 7.07 2.99 2.57
N LEU A 188 6.42 2.20 1.75
CA LEU A 188 5.39 2.58 0.78
C LEU A 188 4.06 2.02 1.28
N ILE A 189 2.96 2.77 1.14
CA ILE A 189 1.65 2.25 1.54
C ILE A 189 1.19 1.15 0.59
N GLY A 190 0.40 0.22 1.11
CA GLY A 190 -0.05 -0.95 0.37
C GLY A 190 -1.02 -0.68 -0.78
N ALA A 191 -1.39 0.59 -1.03
CA ALA A 191 -2.23 0.97 -2.16
C ALA A 191 -1.54 0.77 -3.53
N CYS A 192 -0.19 0.80 -3.55
CA CYS A 192 0.61 0.51 -4.73
C CYS A 192 2.00 0.02 -4.29
N GLN A 193 2.27 -1.27 -4.47
CA GLN A 193 3.59 -1.86 -4.21
C GLN A 193 3.89 -2.90 -5.28
N MET A 194 4.98 -2.72 -6.02
CA MET A 194 5.44 -3.70 -7.01
C MET A 194 6.80 -4.25 -6.60
N PHE A 195 6.99 -5.58 -6.71
CA PHE A 195 8.20 -6.27 -6.29
C PHE A 195 8.38 -7.59 -7.04
N ARG A 196 9.60 -8.17 -6.99
CA ARG A 196 9.84 -9.53 -7.53
C ARG A 196 9.20 -10.57 -6.63
N LYS A 197 8.66 -11.62 -7.25
CA LYS A 197 8.07 -12.74 -6.51
C LYS A 197 9.03 -13.35 -5.49
N THR A 198 10.31 -13.44 -5.81
CA THR A 198 11.36 -13.97 -4.91
C THR A 198 11.49 -13.22 -3.59
N ILE A 199 11.01 -11.99 -3.50
CA ILE A 199 11.07 -11.20 -2.26
C ILE A 199 10.30 -11.89 -1.12
N PHE A 200 9.11 -12.43 -1.37
CA PHE A 200 8.41 -13.12 -0.29
C PHE A 200 8.95 -14.53 0.01
N ASP A 201 9.69 -15.13 -0.93
CA ASP A 201 10.43 -16.37 -0.64
C ASP A 201 11.54 -16.10 0.40
N GLU A 202 12.12 -14.89 0.40
CA GLU A 202 13.20 -14.49 1.30
C GLU A 202 12.73 -13.90 2.64
N VAL A 203 11.63 -13.14 2.63
CA VAL A 203 11.16 -12.40 3.81
C VAL A 203 9.84 -12.93 4.37
N GLY A 204 9.19 -13.86 3.67
CA GLY A 204 7.84 -14.34 3.97
C GLY A 204 6.75 -13.39 3.51
N PHE A 205 5.53 -13.86 3.57
CA PHE A 205 4.30 -13.14 3.25
C PHE A 205 4.01 -11.99 4.22
N LEU A 206 2.93 -11.25 4.01
CA LEU A 206 2.45 -10.26 4.97
C LEU A 206 2.10 -10.92 6.30
N ASP A 207 2.32 -10.22 7.41
CA ASP A 207 2.04 -10.78 8.74
C ASP A 207 0.54 -10.71 9.07
N GLU A 208 -0.12 -11.85 9.04
CA GLU A 208 -1.58 -11.99 9.26
C GLU A 208 -2.04 -11.64 10.66
N LYS A 209 -1.13 -11.52 11.64
CA LYS A 209 -1.46 -10.99 12.97
C LYS A 209 -1.80 -9.49 12.92
N ILE A 210 -1.50 -8.83 11.80
CA ILE A 210 -1.85 -7.44 11.50
C ILE A 210 -3.09 -7.44 10.60
N PHE A 211 -4.25 -7.26 11.19
CA PHE A 211 -5.53 -7.27 10.46
C PHE A 211 -5.66 -6.08 9.49
N TYR A 212 -5.23 -4.88 9.90
CA TYR A 212 -5.31 -3.64 9.13
C TYR A 212 -4.28 -2.63 9.64
N GLY A 213 -3.30 -2.32 8.80
CA GLY A 213 -2.18 -1.40 9.09
C GLY A 213 -1.49 -1.68 10.43
N PRO A 214 -0.19 -1.72 10.48
CA PRO A 214 0.81 -1.40 9.44
C PRO A 214 1.46 -2.66 8.78
N GLU A 215 0.69 -3.52 8.15
CA GLU A 215 1.22 -4.71 7.45
C GLU A 215 2.18 -4.34 6.31
N ASP A 216 1.91 -3.23 5.62
CA ASP A 216 2.75 -2.66 4.57
C ASP A 216 4.11 -2.19 5.10
N ALA A 217 4.12 -1.49 6.23
CA ALA A 217 5.35 -1.06 6.90
C ALA A 217 6.14 -2.26 7.46
N ASP A 218 5.47 -3.30 7.96
CA ASP A 218 6.09 -4.55 8.40
C ASP A 218 6.81 -5.24 7.24
N PHE A 219 6.14 -5.35 6.10
CA PHE A 219 6.70 -5.99 4.92
C PHE A 219 7.90 -5.21 4.38
N CYS A 220 7.75 -3.89 4.16
CA CYS A 220 8.86 -3.04 3.73
C CYS A 220 10.06 -3.13 4.67
N LEU A 221 9.84 -3.11 5.99
CA LEU A 221 10.93 -3.21 6.96
C LEU A 221 11.64 -4.56 6.91
N ARG A 222 10.92 -5.67 6.67
CA ARG A 222 11.55 -6.99 6.52
C ARG A 222 12.39 -7.06 5.23
N VAL A 223 11.89 -6.51 4.13
CA VAL A 223 12.61 -6.39 2.86
C VAL A 223 13.88 -5.54 3.03
N TYR A 224 13.76 -4.39 3.70
CA TYR A 224 14.91 -3.54 3.99
C TYR A 224 15.97 -4.24 4.85
N LYS A 225 15.57 -4.99 5.87
CA LYS A 225 16.48 -5.76 6.73
C LYS A 225 17.24 -6.87 6.00
N LYS A 226 16.76 -7.27 4.83
CA LYS A 226 17.47 -8.21 3.93
C LYS A 226 18.47 -7.50 3.00
N GLY A 227 18.58 -6.19 3.08
CA GLY A 227 19.52 -5.37 2.30
C GLY A 227 18.95 -4.81 1.01
N TYR A 228 17.65 -4.97 0.77
CA TYR A 228 16.99 -4.38 -0.39
C TYR A 228 16.55 -2.93 -0.13
N LYS A 229 16.48 -2.14 -1.20
CA LYS A 229 15.95 -0.78 -1.19
C LYS A 229 14.44 -0.76 -1.37
N ILE A 230 13.79 0.19 -0.71
CA ILE A 230 12.38 0.53 -0.89
C ILE A 230 12.31 1.85 -1.63
N VAL A 231 11.83 1.86 -2.87
CA VAL A 231 12.00 3.00 -3.78
C VAL A 231 10.65 3.58 -4.23
N CYS A 232 10.51 4.88 -4.13
CA CYS A 232 9.44 5.63 -4.77
C CYS A 232 9.91 6.20 -6.12
N LEU A 233 9.04 6.11 -7.13
CA LEU A 233 9.23 6.62 -8.50
C LEU A 233 8.27 7.77 -8.77
N PRO A 234 8.53 9.00 -8.29
CA PRO A 234 7.55 10.07 -8.30
C PRO A 234 7.27 10.70 -9.68
N SER A 235 8.10 10.42 -10.70
CA SER A 235 7.80 10.78 -12.10
C SER A 235 6.63 9.97 -12.66
N LEU A 236 6.42 8.75 -12.16
CA LEU A 236 5.29 7.91 -12.47
C LEU A 236 4.16 8.17 -11.47
N HIS A 237 2.90 8.10 -11.90
CA HIS A 237 1.78 8.30 -10.99
C HIS A 237 0.55 7.50 -11.38
N ILE A 238 -0.29 7.22 -10.40
CA ILE A 238 -1.65 6.70 -10.55
C ILE A 238 -2.61 7.52 -9.71
N ILE A 239 -3.91 7.52 -10.08
CA ILE A 239 -4.95 8.15 -9.27
C ILE A 239 -5.33 7.19 -8.14
N HIS A 240 -5.59 7.73 -6.95
CA HIS A 240 -6.07 6.97 -5.81
C HIS A 240 -7.17 7.73 -5.10
N HIS A 241 -8.38 7.18 -5.12
CA HIS A 241 -9.60 7.79 -4.56
C HIS A 241 -9.68 7.61 -3.05
N TYR A 242 -8.69 8.06 -2.36
CA TYR A 242 -8.45 7.86 -0.95
C TYR A 242 -9.68 8.08 -0.04
N ASN A 243 -10.45 7.05 0.17
CA ASN A 243 -11.58 7.02 1.09
C ASN A 243 -11.14 6.59 2.49
N ARG A 244 -10.70 7.55 3.35
CA ARG A 244 -10.30 7.24 4.75
C ARG A 244 -11.48 6.68 5.57
N ILE A 245 -11.70 5.38 5.51
CA ILE A 245 -12.68 4.70 6.35
C ILE A 245 -12.35 4.87 7.85
N SER A 246 -11.06 4.93 8.20
CA SER A 246 -10.57 5.04 9.59
C SER A 246 -10.81 6.39 10.26
N ASN A 247 -11.00 7.49 9.50
CA ASN A 247 -11.15 8.84 10.07
C ASN A 247 -12.58 9.19 10.50
N LYS A 248 -13.60 8.39 10.11
CA LYS A 248 -15.01 8.74 10.38
C LYS A 248 -15.46 8.46 11.83
N LYS A 249 -14.75 7.59 12.61
CA LYS A 249 -15.08 7.34 14.04
C LYS A 249 -13.81 6.90 14.79
N ILE A 250 -13.31 7.75 15.70
CA ILE A 250 -12.13 7.48 16.54
C ILE A 250 -12.27 6.22 17.39
N PHE A 251 -13.49 5.84 17.80
CA PHE A 251 -13.83 4.63 18.56
C PHE A 251 -14.53 3.57 17.70
N SER A 252 -13.94 3.20 16.55
CA SER A 252 -14.48 2.10 15.74
C SER A 252 -13.72 0.80 16.03
N ARG A 253 -14.35 -0.35 15.70
CA ARG A 253 -13.67 -1.66 15.73
C ARG A 253 -12.39 -1.64 14.88
N MET A 254 -12.40 -0.88 13.79
CA MET A 254 -11.23 -0.75 12.88
C MET A 254 -10.10 0.03 13.54
N SER A 255 -10.40 1.14 14.26
CA SER A 255 -9.39 1.89 15.02
C SER A 255 -8.72 1.05 16.10
N PHE A 256 -9.49 0.20 16.79
CA PHE A 256 -8.96 -0.74 17.78
C PHE A 256 -8.06 -1.81 17.12
N ARG A 257 -8.48 -2.38 15.99
CA ARG A 257 -7.67 -3.34 15.21
C ARG A 257 -6.35 -2.71 14.74
N HIS A 258 -6.41 -1.47 14.25
CA HIS A 258 -5.21 -0.71 13.84
C HIS A 258 -4.27 -0.46 15.03
N LEU A 259 -4.80 -0.06 16.19
CA LEU A 259 -3.97 0.12 17.40
C LEU A 259 -3.30 -1.18 17.83
N LYS A 260 -4.04 -2.31 17.83
CA LYS A 260 -3.49 -3.63 18.13
C LYS A 260 -2.37 -4.00 17.14
N GLY A 261 -2.57 -3.75 15.85
CA GLY A 261 -1.54 -3.96 14.81
C GLY A 261 -0.27 -3.13 15.07
N LEU A 262 -0.42 -1.85 15.43
CA LEU A 262 0.70 -0.98 15.78
C LEU A 262 1.48 -1.48 17.01
N LEU A 263 0.79 -1.86 18.07
CA LEU A 263 1.43 -2.39 19.29
C LEU A 263 2.18 -3.68 18.98
N TYR A 264 1.59 -4.55 18.19
CA TYR A 264 2.24 -5.78 17.74
C TYR A 264 3.49 -5.46 16.88
N PHE A 265 3.38 -4.55 15.92
CA PHE A 265 4.50 -4.09 15.08
C PHE A 265 5.67 -3.57 15.93
N TYR A 266 5.38 -2.71 16.92
CA TYR A 266 6.42 -2.20 17.83
C TYR A 266 7.09 -3.30 18.64
N SER A 267 6.31 -4.24 19.16
CA SER A 267 6.84 -5.39 19.91
C SER A 267 7.71 -6.29 19.04
N LYS A 268 7.23 -6.64 17.84
CA LYS A 268 7.92 -7.50 16.87
C LYS A 268 9.27 -6.92 16.45
N HIS A 269 9.29 -5.63 16.12
CA HIS A 269 10.50 -4.97 15.59
C HIS A 269 11.33 -4.23 16.64
N LYS A 270 10.87 -4.19 17.91
CA LYS A 270 11.50 -3.45 19.02
C LYS A 270 11.67 -1.94 18.75
N ILE A 271 10.75 -1.36 17.95
CA ILE A 271 10.81 0.05 17.50
C ILE A 271 9.90 0.91 18.39
N PHE A 272 10.32 1.23 19.61
CA PHE A 272 9.56 2.14 20.47
C PHE A 272 9.98 3.60 20.33
N PHE A 273 11.27 3.89 20.24
CA PHE A 273 11.80 5.24 20.14
C PHE A 273 12.95 5.24 19.13
N ASN A 274 12.76 5.78 17.96
CA ASN A 274 13.79 6.21 16.99
C ASN A 274 15.21 5.59 17.16
N LEU A 275 15.32 4.32 17.47
CA LEU A 275 16.60 3.67 17.74
C LEU A 275 17.29 3.17 16.46
N PHE A 276 16.71 3.50 15.30
CA PHE A 276 17.35 3.22 14.03
C PHE A 276 17.80 4.52 13.37
N LYS A 277 18.97 4.98 13.71
CA LYS A 277 19.90 5.43 12.69
C LYS A 277 20.29 4.14 11.95
N TYR A 278 19.72 3.95 10.77
CA TYR A 278 20.30 3.03 9.82
C TYR A 278 21.68 3.61 9.49
N GLY A 279 22.73 2.99 10.06
CA GLY A 279 24.09 3.29 9.73
C GLY A 279 24.43 2.69 8.40
#